data_6acbf5eb9507be99c0f9b9734adfbfac
#
_entry.id   6acbf5eb9507be99c0f9b9734adfbfac
#
_cell.length_a   1.000
_cell.length_b   1.000
_cell.length_c   1.000
_cell.angle_alpha   90.00
_cell.angle_beta   90.00
_cell.angle_gamma   90.00
#
_symmetry.space_group_name_H-M   'P 1'
#
loop_
_entity.id
_entity.type
_entity.pdbx_description
1 polymer ?
#
loop_
_entity_poly.entity_id
_entity_poly.type
_entity_poly.pdbx_seq_one_letter_code
_entity_poly.pdbx_strand_id
1 'polypeptide(L)'
;MTTTKRTPHPLYRLFSCIYFIPFSVLIAILLLYSTLYSVHYKLGIVFDLQERQRTNPLLLLVSAFVVFSVFLFLRRKTGLFSSRFVPLLLLFAFGLLCGLFLIFGVRGLAVNDARTLDVDVVNAFMRGDFSQLTDKGSYLYIYPFQIGYVAYGQLVYLLFGKSNYTAYQFLNLICILGTLFLLYQITMEFFEDREIASMAALLTPFLLFFHVSVTLIYGDIPSLLPLSAAFYLHIRFLKYSRARDEIFCALLLFPAVLLKTNSYIAVIAILLSLWIRENPSLRPKEWQKKLLLSLLLLFFGFASPKIFGEAYAQIAAHTSLPQGVPSSTYFAMAIQEESDGTGQNGWYNGYNAGTYRNNQFDHEKTDHEAKKRFCSDFKALLRSPSHAAYFYFKKGMTQWADPSFVSMRNLELASRHVEGHSRIVNSLIYGRGMRLCYFVMRISMFLIYLGTLLYCISVFRAKKLSSFQGFLILYIFGGMLFHEIWEGSSRYTMRYYIYLLPYASFGLMLLLRRAARLLPASPLHGSKTLPLHSSLSRQNTAQPEGKTND
;
A
#
# COMPACT_ATOMS: atom_id res chain seq x y z
N MET A 1 16.00 33.47 -11.12
CA MET A 1 14.69 33.35 -11.80
C MET A 1 13.61 33.48 -10.74
N THR A 2 12.97 34.61 -10.65
CA THR A 2 11.83 34.89 -9.78
C THR A 2 10.67 33.99 -10.21
N THR A 3 10.42 32.92 -9.48
CA THR A 3 9.23 32.09 -9.66
C THR A 3 8.02 32.92 -9.25
N THR A 4 7.38 33.57 -10.21
CA THR A 4 6.02 34.08 -10.02
C THR A 4 5.18 32.95 -9.46
N LYS A 5 4.64 33.12 -8.25
CA LYS A 5 3.70 32.21 -7.60
C LYS A 5 2.43 32.10 -8.47
N ARG A 6 2.47 31.26 -9.52
CA ARG A 6 1.26 30.96 -10.30
C ARG A 6 0.27 30.26 -9.40
N THR A 7 -0.94 30.79 -9.31
CA THR A 7 -2.05 30.10 -8.63
C THR A 7 -2.35 28.81 -9.39
N PRO A 8 -2.57 27.67 -8.68
CA PRO A 8 -2.91 26.41 -9.34
C PRO A 8 -4.13 26.54 -10.23
N HIS A 9 -4.14 25.80 -11.35
CA HIS A 9 -5.26 25.80 -12.30
C HIS A 9 -6.60 25.48 -11.58
N PRO A 10 -7.71 26.18 -11.86
CA PRO A 10 -8.98 25.98 -11.15
C PRO A 10 -9.48 24.54 -11.17
N LEU A 11 -9.34 23.83 -12.30
CA LEU A 11 -9.72 22.43 -12.45
C LEU A 11 -8.92 21.53 -11.47
N TYR A 12 -7.61 21.77 -11.31
CA TYR A 12 -6.79 21.04 -10.37
C TYR A 12 -7.23 21.30 -8.92
N ARG A 13 -7.56 22.56 -8.59
CA ARG A 13 -8.06 22.90 -7.26
C ARG A 13 -9.36 22.16 -6.93
N LEU A 14 -10.32 22.21 -7.85
CA LEU A 14 -11.60 21.52 -7.69
C LEU A 14 -11.37 20.01 -7.53
N PHE A 15 -10.62 19.41 -8.44
CA PHE A 15 -10.31 17.98 -8.41
C PHE A 15 -9.59 17.58 -7.12
N SER A 16 -8.59 18.35 -6.69
CA SER A 16 -7.88 18.04 -5.44
C SER A 16 -8.78 18.13 -4.21
N CYS A 17 -9.74 19.05 -4.16
CA CYS A 17 -10.72 19.12 -3.08
C CYS A 17 -11.62 17.88 -3.02
N ILE A 18 -12.01 17.31 -4.17
CA ILE A 18 -12.90 16.14 -4.27
C ILE A 18 -12.31 14.91 -3.55
N TYR A 19 -11.00 14.69 -3.63
CA TYR A 19 -10.40 13.55 -2.95
C TYR A 19 -9.70 13.91 -1.63
N PHE A 20 -9.12 15.11 -1.51
CA PHE A 20 -8.32 15.47 -0.33
C PHE A 20 -9.17 15.75 0.91
N ILE A 21 -10.34 16.41 0.75
CA ILE A 21 -11.22 16.71 1.87
C ILE A 21 -11.81 15.41 2.46
N PRO A 22 -12.46 14.51 1.67
CA PRO A 22 -12.96 13.25 2.22
C PRO A 22 -11.83 12.37 2.78
N PHE A 23 -10.67 12.29 2.13
CA PHE A 23 -9.50 11.60 2.66
C PHE A 23 -9.12 12.12 4.05
N SER A 24 -9.05 13.44 4.23
CA SER A 24 -8.67 14.05 5.52
C SER A 24 -9.70 13.74 6.63
N VAL A 25 -10.98 13.73 6.28
CA VAL A 25 -12.08 13.35 7.20
C VAL A 25 -11.96 11.86 7.55
N LEU A 26 -11.74 10.98 6.57
CA LEU A 26 -11.55 9.56 6.83
C LEU A 26 -10.34 9.29 7.73
N ILE A 27 -9.21 9.96 7.51
CA ILE A 27 -8.02 9.84 8.39
C ILE A 27 -8.35 10.29 9.83
N ALA A 28 -9.13 11.35 10.01
CA ALA A 28 -9.55 11.79 11.34
C ALA A 28 -10.47 10.76 12.03
N ILE A 29 -11.43 10.18 11.28
CA ILE A 29 -12.30 9.10 11.78
C ILE A 29 -11.48 7.86 12.12
N LEU A 30 -10.54 7.44 11.27
CA LEU A 30 -9.67 6.28 11.51
C LEU A 30 -8.77 6.49 12.72
N LEU A 31 -8.20 7.70 12.91
CA LEU A 31 -7.42 8.04 14.10
C LEU A 31 -8.28 7.91 15.37
N LEU A 32 -9.47 8.49 15.39
CA LEU A 32 -10.38 8.42 16.53
C LEU A 32 -10.78 6.95 16.81
N TYR A 33 -11.22 6.24 15.78
CA TYR A 33 -11.65 4.86 15.92
C TYR A 33 -10.52 3.95 16.41
N SER A 34 -9.33 4.00 15.80
CA SER A 34 -8.16 3.19 16.19
C SER A 34 -7.62 3.54 17.59
N THR A 35 -7.93 4.73 18.11
CA THR A 35 -7.63 5.11 19.51
C THR A 35 -8.57 4.41 20.49
N LEU A 36 -9.84 4.24 20.14
CA LEU A 36 -10.88 3.69 21.01
C LEU A 36 -11.06 2.18 20.83
N TYR A 37 -10.84 1.68 19.63
CA TYR A 37 -11.05 0.29 19.25
C TYR A 37 -9.88 -0.25 18.44
N SER A 38 -9.68 -1.55 18.51
CA SER A 38 -8.80 -2.32 17.61
C SER A 38 -9.60 -3.46 17.00
N VAL A 39 -9.33 -3.75 15.74
CA VAL A 39 -9.85 -4.91 15.04
C VAL A 39 -8.71 -5.90 14.88
N HIS A 40 -8.93 -7.19 15.09
CA HIS A 40 -7.93 -8.23 14.89
C HIS A 40 -8.59 -9.57 14.58
N TYR A 41 -7.84 -10.44 13.96
CA TYR A 41 -8.28 -11.80 13.69
C TYR A 41 -8.09 -12.68 14.91
N LYS A 42 -9.11 -13.50 15.21
CA LYS A 42 -9.01 -14.53 16.23
C LYS A 42 -8.08 -15.64 15.73
N LEU A 43 -7.09 -15.96 16.53
CA LEU A 43 -6.12 -17.01 16.21
C LEU A 43 -6.56 -18.36 16.81
N GLY A 44 -6.02 -19.46 16.28
CA GLY A 44 -6.31 -20.80 16.77
C GLY A 44 -7.63 -21.41 16.29
N ILE A 45 -8.35 -20.76 15.38
CA ILE A 45 -9.61 -21.25 14.81
C ILE A 45 -9.48 -21.53 13.30
N VAL A 46 -10.45 -22.23 12.72
CA VAL A 46 -10.43 -22.63 11.31
C VAL A 46 -10.75 -21.46 10.38
N PHE A 47 -11.76 -20.65 10.71
CA PHE A 47 -12.20 -19.56 9.84
C PHE A 47 -11.59 -18.21 10.21
N ASP A 48 -11.65 -17.28 9.28
CA ASP A 48 -11.17 -15.91 9.45
C ASP A 48 -12.24 -15.06 10.17
N LEU A 49 -12.24 -15.13 11.50
CA LEU A 49 -13.12 -14.33 12.36
C LEU A 49 -12.40 -13.05 12.79
N GLN A 50 -13.00 -11.91 12.52
CA GLN A 50 -12.56 -10.62 13.06
C GLN A 50 -13.34 -10.23 14.32
N GLU A 51 -12.61 -9.80 15.33
CA GLU A 51 -13.15 -9.29 16.58
C GLU A 51 -12.78 -7.81 16.76
N ARG A 52 -13.78 -7.03 17.21
CA ARG A 52 -13.58 -5.65 17.65
C ARG A 52 -13.38 -5.64 19.16
N GLN A 53 -12.24 -5.12 19.62
CA GLN A 53 -11.96 -4.95 21.05
C GLN A 53 -11.85 -3.48 21.42
N ARG A 54 -12.40 -3.10 22.56
CA ARG A 54 -12.11 -1.80 23.16
C ARG A 54 -10.65 -1.74 23.57
N THR A 55 -10.02 -0.63 23.27
CA THR A 55 -8.64 -0.38 23.65
C THR A 55 -8.60 0.38 24.99
N ASN A 56 -7.44 0.43 25.61
CA ASN A 56 -7.16 1.42 26.64
C ASN A 56 -6.53 2.66 25.97
N PRO A 57 -7.30 3.74 25.73
CA PRO A 57 -6.79 4.92 25.02
C PRO A 57 -5.69 5.62 25.82
N LEU A 58 -5.76 5.64 27.15
CA LEU A 58 -4.72 6.27 27.98
C LEU A 58 -3.38 5.54 27.82
N LEU A 59 -3.38 4.20 27.88
CA LEU A 59 -2.16 3.41 27.66
C LEU A 59 -1.57 3.65 26.27
N LEU A 60 -2.42 3.71 25.24
CA LEU A 60 -1.98 4.01 23.87
C LEU A 60 -1.36 5.40 23.76
N LEU A 61 -2.02 6.42 24.30
CA LEU A 61 -1.52 7.81 24.29
C LEU A 61 -0.22 7.96 25.05
N VAL A 62 -0.12 7.37 26.25
CA VAL A 62 1.13 7.39 27.05
C VAL A 62 2.26 6.70 26.29
N SER A 63 1.99 5.55 25.68
CA SER A 63 3.02 4.83 24.90
C SER A 63 3.45 5.59 23.65
N ALA A 64 2.50 6.21 22.93
CA ALA A 64 2.80 7.08 21.79
C ALA A 64 3.63 8.31 22.23
N PHE A 65 3.30 8.89 23.40
CA PHE A 65 4.07 9.99 23.99
C PHE A 65 5.50 9.56 24.37
N VAL A 66 5.67 8.35 24.92
CA VAL A 66 7.02 7.80 25.20
C VAL A 66 7.82 7.65 23.90
N VAL A 67 7.24 7.04 22.85
CA VAL A 67 7.92 6.92 21.54
C VAL A 67 8.27 8.31 20.98
N PHE A 68 7.36 9.25 21.06
CA PHE A 68 7.59 10.62 20.63
C PHE A 68 8.73 11.29 21.44
N SER A 69 8.76 11.09 22.76
CA SER A 69 9.80 11.63 23.64
C SER A 69 11.18 11.03 23.34
N VAL A 70 11.24 9.73 23.02
CA VAL A 70 12.47 9.08 22.55
C VAL A 70 12.95 9.72 21.25
N PHE A 71 12.08 9.91 20.26
CA PHE A 71 12.45 10.59 19.01
C PHE A 71 12.90 12.03 19.24
N LEU A 72 12.26 12.76 20.15
CA LEU A 72 12.66 14.12 20.51
C LEU A 72 14.05 14.14 21.17
N PHE A 73 14.32 13.21 22.07
CA PHE A 73 15.63 13.05 22.71
C PHE A 73 16.70 12.71 21.67
N LEU A 74 16.46 11.70 20.81
CA LEU A 74 17.39 11.30 19.75
C LEU A 74 17.68 12.46 18.80
N ARG A 75 16.66 13.21 18.40
CA ARG A 75 16.83 14.38 17.54
C ARG A 75 17.70 15.45 18.17
N ARG A 76 17.58 15.68 19.48
CA ARG A 76 18.31 16.74 20.22
C ARG A 76 19.73 16.36 20.61
N LYS A 77 19.95 15.08 20.92
CA LYS A 77 21.21 14.60 21.51
C LYS A 77 22.12 13.86 20.53
N THR A 78 21.57 13.43 19.38
CA THR A 78 22.34 12.69 18.37
C THR A 78 22.19 13.34 17.00
N GLY A 79 23.12 13.09 16.11
CA GLY A 79 23.01 13.48 14.69
C GLY A 79 22.15 12.53 13.85
N LEU A 80 21.36 11.65 14.49
CA LEU A 80 20.63 10.56 13.84
C LEU A 80 19.73 11.05 12.69
N PHE A 81 18.92 12.08 12.94
CA PHE A 81 17.99 12.60 11.92
C PHE A 81 18.68 13.37 10.79
N SER A 82 19.86 13.93 11.04
CA SER A 82 20.64 14.66 10.04
C SER A 82 21.57 13.74 9.25
N SER A 83 21.82 12.53 9.74
CA SER A 83 22.65 11.53 9.06
C SER A 83 21.96 11.01 7.81
N ARG A 84 22.73 10.80 6.73
CA ARG A 84 22.24 10.15 5.51
C ARG A 84 22.19 8.63 5.65
N PHE A 85 23.15 8.05 6.35
CA PHE A 85 23.37 6.60 6.35
C PHE A 85 22.71 5.90 7.54
N VAL A 86 22.77 6.49 8.74
CA VAL A 86 22.37 5.81 9.97
C VAL A 86 20.88 5.41 9.95
N PRO A 87 19.91 6.26 9.55
CA PRO A 87 18.51 5.85 9.48
C PRO A 87 18.26 4.73 8.46
N LEU A 88 18.95 4.77 7.31
CA LEU A 88 18.86 3.71 6.30
C LEU A 88 19.51 2.41 6.78
N LEU A 89 20.67 2.49 7.45
CA LEU A 89 21.31 1.32 8.05
C LEU A 89 20.38 0.65 9.08
N LEU A 90 19.73 1.44 9.94
CA LEU A 90 18.77 0.93 10.92
C LEU A 90 17.55 0.28 10.25
N LEU A 91 17.01 0.89 9.18
CA LEU A 91 15.92 0.31 8.39
C LEU A 91 16.32 -1.06 7.84
N PHE A 92 17.46 -1.14 7.16
CA PHE A 92 17.91 -2.39 6.54
C PHE A 92 18.33 -3.43 7.58
N ALA A 93 19.05 -3.05 8.63
CA ALA A 93 19.48 -3.96 9.68
C ALA A 93 18.29 -4.56 10.42
N PHE A 94 17.32 -3.71 10.84
CA PHE A 94 16.12 -4.20 11.51
C PHE A 94 15.30 -5.11 10.60
N GLY A 95 15.02 -4.67 9.36
CA GLY A 95 14.21 -5.44 8.43
C GLY A 95 14.85 -6.77 8.04
N LEU A 96 16.19 -6.78 7.85
CA LEU A 96 16.94 -8.00 7.56
C LEU A 96 16.90 -8.96 8.76
N LEU A 97 17.22 -8.49 9.96
CA LEU A 97 17.23 -9.32 11.17
C LEU A 97 15.83 -9.88 11.47
N CYS A 98 14.79 -9.05 11.39
CA CYS A 98 13.41 -9.47 11.57
C CYS A 98 12.99 -10.50 10.50
N GLY A 99 13.30 -10.24 9.23
CA GLY A 99 12.99 -11.14 8.13
C GLY A 99 13.69 -12.48 8.25
N LEU A 100 14.99 -12.49 8.52
CA LEU A 100 15.77 -13.73 8.73
C LEU A 100 15.25 -14.52 9.93
N PHE A 101 14.93 -13.84 11.04
CA PHE A 101 14.32 -14.49 12.21
C PHE A 101 12.99 -15.16 11.85
N LEU A 102 12.14 -14.51 11.07
CA LEU A 102 10.85 -15.08 10.65
C LEU A 102 11.04 -16.23 9.65
N ILE A 103 11.92 -16.09 8.67
CA ILE A 103 12.19 -17.13 7.65
C ILE A 103 12.70 -18.41 8.32
N PHE A 104 13.74 -18.32 9.14
CA PHE A 104 14.38 -19.48 9.75
C PHE A 104 13.69 -19.96 11.03
N GLY A 105 13.07 -19.05 11.78
CA GLY A 105 12.38 -19.39 13.04
C GLY A 105 10.99 -19.96 12.80
N VAL A 106 10.20 -19.33 11.93
CA VAL A 106 8.82 -19.77 11.64
C VAL A 106 8.78 -20.86 10.59
N ARG A 107 9.64 -20.77 9.56
CA ARG A 107 9.66 -21.73 8.44
C ARG A 107 8.29 -21.87 7.76
N GLY A 108 7.59 -20.73 7.60
CA GLY A 108 6.19 -20.68 7.17
C GLY A 108 5.95 -21.35 5.83
N LEU A 109 4.81 -22.03 5.74
CA LEU A 109 4.35 -22.71 4.52
C LEU A 109 3.33 -21.84 3.78
N ALA A 110 3.12 -22.11 2.48
CA ALA A 110 2.00 -21.54 1.74
C ALA A 110 0.67 -22.04 2.32
N VAL A 111 -0.34 -21.15 2.38
CA VAL A 111 -1.65 -21.45 2.97
C VAL A 111 -2.78 -20.98 2.07
N ASN A 112 -3.95 -21.58 2.21
CA ASN A 112 -5.17 -21.23 1.46
C ASN A 112 -4.89 -21.19 -0.06
N ASP A 113 -5.33 -20.14 -0.75
CA ASP A 113 -5.13 -19.94 -2.19
C ASP A 113 -3.68 -20.10 -2.64
N ALA A 114 -2.73 -19.60 -1.83
CA ALA A 114 -1.31 -19.70 -2.17
C ALA A 114 -0.83 -21.15 -2.20
N ARG A 115 -1.33 -22.00 -1.31
CA ARG A 115 -1.03 -23.44 -1.33
C ARG A 115 -1.64 -24.10 -2.56
N THR A 116 -2.90 -23.81 -2.88
CA THR A 116 -3.56 -24.34 -4.09
C THR A 116 -2.79 -23.93 -5.35
N LEU A 117 -2.39 -22.66 -5.45
CA LEU A 117 -1.63 -22.17 -6.61
C LEU A 117 -0.25 -22.85 -6.73
N ASP A 118 0.45 -23.10 -5.62
CA ASP A 118 1.76 -23.74 -5.66
C ASP A 118 1.63 -25.25 -5.90
N VAL A 119 0.80 -25.95 -5.09
CA VAL A 119 0.74 -27.42 -5.10
C VAL A 119 -0.07 -27.94 -6.28
N ASP A 120 -1.27 -27.38 -6.53
CA ASP A 120 -2.21 -27.92 -7.51
C ASP A 120 -2.02 -27.30 -8.90
N VAL A 121 -1.47 -26.08 -9.01
CA VAL A 121 -1.29 -25.40 -10.28
C VAL A 121 0.17 -25.37 -10.73
N VAL A 122 1.07 -24.71 -9.99
CA VAL A 122 2.48 -24.56 -10.41
C VAL A 122 3.15 -25.94 -10.58
N ASN A 123 3.00 -26.82 -9.60
CA ASN A 123 3.59 -28.16 -9.67
C ASN A 123 2.99 -29.03 -10.80
N ALA A 124 1.70 -28.87 -11.14
CA ALA A 124 1.07 -29.54 -12.28
C ALA A 124 1.63 -29.00 -13.60
N PHE A 125 1.68 -27.69 -13.76
CA PHE A 125 2.19 -27.03 -14.97
C PHE A 125 3.66 -27.36 -15.24
N MET A 126 4.47 -27.47 -14.19
CA MET A 126 5.89 -27.89 -14.31
C MET A 126 6.04 -29.36 -14.76
N ARG A 127 5.00 -30.17 -14.68
CA ARG A 127 4.95 -31.55 -15.23
C ARG A 127 4.27 -31.64 -16.60
N GLY A 128 3.84 -30.49 -17.16
CA GLY A 128 3.10 -30.44 -18.42
C GLY A 128 1.59 -30.75 -18.29
N ASP A 129 1.07 -30.81 -17.06
CA ASP A 129 -0.36 -30.95 -16.81
C ASP A 129 -1.01 -29.56 -16.64
N PHE A 130 -1.76 -29.16 -17.68
CA PHE A 130 -2.46 -27.88 -17.75
C PHE A 130 -3.98 -28.01 -17.54
N SER A 131 -4.45 -29.11 -16.97
CA SER A 131 -5.87 -29.35 -16.69
C SER A 131 -6.56 -28.24 -15.90
N GLN A 132 -5.82 -27.54 -15.07
CA GLN A 132 -6.32 -26.38 -14.32
C GLN A 132 -6.86 -25.21 -15.20
N LEU A 133 -6.53 -25.18 -16.49
CA LEU A 133 -7.08 -24.22 -17.46
C LEU A 133 -8.35 -24.72 -18.15
N THR A 134 -8.58 -26.05 -18.19
CA THR A 134 -9.66 -26.69 -18.95
C THR A 134 -10.73 -27.31 -18.08
N ASP A 135 -10.34 -27.83 -16.92
CA ASP A 135 -11.26 -28.55 -16.03
C ASP A 135 -12.17 -27.59 -15.28
N LYS A 136 -13.46 -27.67 -15.60
CA LYS A 136 -14.48 -26.86 -14.96
C LYS A 136 -14.47 -27.07 -13.44
N GLY A 137 -14.39 -25.97 -12.70
CA GLY A 137 -14.37 -26.00 -11.22
C GLY A 137 -12.99 -26.07 -10.60
N SER A 138 -11.91 -26.27 -11.38
CA SER A 138 -10.55 -26.09 -10.90
C SER A 138 -10.28 -24.64 -10.49
N TYR A 139 -9.25 -24.43 -9.66
CA TYR A 139 -8.98 -23.11 -9.09
C TYR A 139 -8.69 -22.08 -10.19
N LEU A 140 -7.80 -22.39 -11.13
CA LEU A 140 -7.40 -21.45 -12.17
C LEU A 140 -8.49 -21.25 -13.23
N TYR A 141 -9.37 -22.25 -13.44
CA TYR A 141 -10.55 -22.07 -14.29
C TYR A 141 -11.52 -21.02 -13.72
N ILE A 142 -11.67 -20.98 -12.38
CA ILE A 142 -12.52 -20.01 -11.70
C ILE A 142 -11.84 -18.65 -11.60
N TYR A 143 -10.51 -18.62 -11.34
CA TYR A 143 -9.72 -17.43 -11.08
C TYR A 143 -8.54 -17.25 -12.05
N PRO A 144 -8.77 -17.14 -13.36
CA PRO A 144 -7.71 -17.11 -14.39
C PRO A 144 -6.80 -15.89 -14.27
N PHE A 145 -7.22 -14.82 -13.60
CA PHE A 145 -6.39 -13.65 -13.32
C PHE A 145 -5.17 -13.95 -12.44
N GLN A 146 -5.10 -15.15 -11.84
CA GLN A 146 -3.94 -15.61 -11.07
C GLN A 146 -2.80 -16.15 -11.94
N ILE A 147 -2.98 -16.24 -13.26
CA ILE A 147 -1.97 -16.81 -14.19
C ILE A 147 -0.61 -16.10 -14.07
N GLY A 148 -0.59 -14.80 -13.79
CA GLY A 148 0.64 -14.06 -13.57
C GLY A 148 1.39 -14.50 -12.31
N TYR A 149 0.68 -14.80 -11.24
CA TYR A 149 1.30 -15.35 -10.03
C TYR A 149 1.76 -16.80 -10.25
N VAL A 150 1.03 -17.59 -11.04
CA VAL A 150 1.46 -18.94 -11.46
C VAL A 150 2.78 -18.87 -12.23
N ALA A 151 2.91 -17.97 -13.20
CA ALA A 151 4.17 -17.78 -13.94
C ALA A 151 5.34 -17.37 -13.03
N TYR A 152 5.08 -16.50 -12.04
CA TYR A 152 6.06 -16.17 -11.00
C TYR A 152 6.44 -17.41 -10.18
N GLY A 153 5.47 -18.24 -9.79
CA GLY A 153 5.71 -19.48 -9.07
C GLY A 153 6.55 -20.48 -9.88
N GLN A 154 6.31 -20.59 -11.19
CA GLN A 154 7.13 -21.43 -12.08
C GLN A 154 8.57 -20.91 -12.18
N LEU A 155 8.76 -19.58 -12.22
CA LEU A 155 10.10 -19.00 -12.17
C LEU A 155 10.84 -19.35 -10.86
N VAL A 156 10.13 -19.27 -9.73
CA VAL A 156 10.70 -19.69 -8.42
C VAL A 156 11.01 -21.19 -8.42
N TYR A 157 10.12 -22.02 -8.98
CA TYR A 157 10.36 -23.46 -9.10
C TYR A 157 11.61 -23.77 -9.94
N LEU A 158 11.78 -23.10 -11.09
CA LEU A 158 12.92 -23.31 -11.99
C LEU A 158 14.25 -22.89 -11.36
N LEU A 159 14.26 -21.81 -10.59
CA LEU A 159 15.48 -21.28 -10.00
C LEU A 159 15.87 -21.95 -8.67
N PHE A 160 14.88 -22.35 -7.87
CA PHE A 160 15.09 -22.75 -6.48
C PHE A 160 14.51 -24.14 -6.15
N GLY A 161 13.82 -24.79 -7.09
CA GLY A 161 13.22 -26.10 -6.90
C GLY A 161 11.77 -26.05 -6.40
N LYS A 162 11.18 -27.25 -6.39
CA LYS A 162 9.76 -27.48 -6.09
C LYS A 162 9.36 -26.96 -4.72
N SER A 163 8.30 -26.16 -4.65
CA SER A 163 7.66 -25.67 -3.41
C SER A 163 8.67 -25.10 -2.40
N ASN A 164 9.66 -24.38 -2.89
CA ASN A 164 10.69 -23.79 -2.02
C ASN A 164 10.18 -22.53 -1.33
N TYR A 165 9.43 -22.70 -0.26
CA TYR A 165 8.81 -21.59 0.49
C TYR A 165 9.85 -20.66 1.14
N THR A 166 11.04 -21.17 1.44
CA THR A 166 12.15 -20.34 1.92
C THR A 166 12.58 -19.33 0.85
N ALA A 167 12.68 -19.76 -0.41
CA ALA A 167 12.99 -18.86 -1.53
C ALA A 167 11.92 -17.78 -1.72
N TYR A 168 10.63 -18.13 -1.69
CA TYR A 168 9.55 -17.16 -1.74
C TYR A 168 9.67 -16.11 -0.61
N GLN A 169 9.98 -16.53 0.61
CA GLN A 169 10.13 -15.63 1.74
C GLN A 169 11.37 -14.73 1.60
N PHE A 170 12.48 -15.21 1.05
CA PHE A 170 13.63 -14.37 0.73
C PHE A 170 13.30 -13.32 -0.34
N LEU A 171 12.57 -13.70 -1.38
CA LEU A 171 12.09 -12.76 -2.40
C LEU A 171 11.15 -11.72 -1.80
N ASN A 172 10.25 -12.14 -0.90
CA ASN A 172 9.39 -11.23 -0.15
C ASN A 172 10.22 -10.25 0.71
N LEU A 173 11.26 -10.74 1.39
CA LEU A 173 12.16 -9.89 2.18
C LEU A 173 12.82 -8.81 1.33
N ILE A 174 13.33 -9.18 0.15
CA ILE A 174 13.90 -8.22 -0.81
C ILE A 174 12.84 -7.19 -1.23
N CYS A 175 11.62 -7.63 -1.53
CA CYS A 175 10.52 -6.74 -1.91
C CYS A 175 10.11 -5.80 -0.77
N ILE A 176 10.05 -6.27 0.47
CA ILE A 176 9.76 -5.46 1.65
C ILE A 176 10.83 -4.39 1.85
N LEU A 177 12.11 -4.78 1.89
CA LEU A 177 13.22 -3.84 2.08
C LEU A 177 13.31 -2.81 0.95
N GLY A 178 13.17 -3.26 -0.31
CA GLY A 178 13.15 -2.37 -1.47
C GLY A 178 11.96 -1.40 -1.44
N THR A 179 10.77 -1.85 -1.04
CA THR A 179 9.58 -1.00 -0.89
C THR A 179 9.81 0.06 0.20
N LEU A 180 10.33 -0.32 1.37
CA LEU A 180 10.63 0.62 2.46
C LEU A 180 11.70 1.65 2.05
N PHE A 181 12.72 1.23 1.32
CA PHE A 181 13.72 2.13 0.75
C PHE A 181 13.09 3.12 -0.25
N LEU A 182 12.20 2.66 -1.12
CA LEU A 182 11.50 3.53 -2.07
C LEU A 182 10.56 4.51 -1.36
N LEU A 183 9.92 4.13 -0.27
CA LEU A 183 9.13 5.05 0.56
C LEU A 183 10.00 6.15 1.20
N TYR A 184 11.22 5.81 1.64
CA TYR A 184 12.22 6.81 2.06
C TYR A 184 12.55 7.77 0.90
N GLN A 185 12.82 7.27 -0.30
CA GLN A 185 13.13 8.08 -1.48
C GLN A 185 11.94 8.97 -1.90
N ILE A 186 10.71 8.43 -1.88
CA ILE A 186 9.48 9.20 -2.12
C ILE A 186 9.35 10.33 -1.09
N THR A 187 9.67 10.07 0.17
CA THR A 187 9.65 11.09 1.23
C THR A 187 10.67 12.19 0.94
N MET A 188 11.87 11.83 0.48
CA MET A 188 12.88 12.80 0.03
C MET A 188 12.39 13.64 -1.16
N GLU A 189 11.75 13.02 -2.16
CA GLU A 189 11.20 13.75 -3.31
C GLU A 189 10.05 14.69 -2.91
N PHE A 190 9.24 14.31 -1.94
CA PHE A 190 8.10 15.12 -1.49
C PHE A 190 8.51 16.37 -0.74
N PHE A 191 9.50 16.28 0.13
CA PHE A 191 9.77 17.34 1.10
C PHE A 191 11.16 17.96 0.97
N GLU A 192 12.08 17.34 0.23
CA GLU A 192 13.49 17.78 0.09
C GLU A 192 14.16 18.04 1.45
N ASP A 193 13.71 17.31 2.48
CA ASP A 193 14.09 17.48 3.87
C ASP A 193 14.55 16.14 4.45
N ARG A 194 15.84 16.09 4.77
CA ARG A 194 16.49 14.87 5.26
C ARG A 194 15.94 14.42 6.61
N GLU A 195 15.59 15.32 7.51
CA GLU A 195 15.03 14.94 8.82
C GLU A 195 13.67 14.25 8.65
N ILE A 196 12.85 14.71 7.69
CA ILE A 196 11.55 14.09 7.39
C ILE A 196 11.75 12.70 6.79
N ALA A 197 12.70 12.54 5.87
CA ALA A 197 13.00 11.23 5.29
C ALA A 197 13.63 10.27 6.32
N SER A 198 14.49 10.78 7.21
CA SER A 198 15.03 10.00 8.32
C SER A 198 13.93 9.55 9.28
N MET A 199 12.91 10.40 9.54
CA MET A 199 11.73 10.00 10.30
C MET A 199 11.00 8.84 9.62
N ALA A 200 10.84 8.86 8.28
CA ALA A 200 10.24 7.74 7.55
C ALA A 200 11.03 6.45 7.77
N ALA A 201 12.35 6.48 7.63
CA ALA A 201 13.19 5.31 7.87
C ALA A 201 13.12 4.80 9.32
N LEU A 202 13.10 5.71 10.31
CA LEU A 202 13.03 5.36 11.73
C LEU A 202 11.64 4.88 12.19
N LEU A 203 10.58 5.14 11.42
CA LEU A 203 9.25 4.59 11.66
C LEU A 203 9.11 3.16 11.11
N THR A 204 9.95 2.73 10.16
CA THR A 204 9.80 1.40 9.54
C THR A 204 9.90 0.23 10.52
N PRO A 205 10.72 0.23 11.58
CA PRO A 205 10.70 -0.82 12.59
C PRO A 205 9.36 -1.01 13.30
N PHE A 206 8.54 0.05 13.37
CA PHE A 206 7.21 -0.01 13.97
C PHE A 206 6.16 -0.58 13.02
N LEU A 207 6.42 -0.66 11.69
CA LEU A 207 5.56 -1.31 10.71
C LEU A 207 5.70 -2.83 10.78
N LEU A 208 5.58 -3.42 11.97
CA LEU A 208 5.79 -4.85 12.20
C LEU A 208 4.90 -5.72 11.31
N PHE A 209 3.65 -5.30 11.03
CA PHE A 209 2.77 -6.02 10.13
C PHE A 209 3.40 -6.25 8.76
N PHE A 210 4.16 -5.26 8.24
CA PHE A 210 4.79 -5.35 6.93
C PHE A 210 6.00 -6.29 6.97
N HIS A 211 6.81 -6.26 8.04
CA HIS A 211 7.91 -7.21 8.24
C HIS A 211 7.39 -8.64 8.44
N VAL A 212 6.32 -8.84 9.22
CA VAL A 212 5.70 -10.15 9.42
C VAL A 212 5.14 -10.72 8.11
N SER A 213 4.72 -9.86 7.18
CA SER A 213 4.23 -10.27 5.86
C SER A 213 5.31 -10.94 4.97
N VAL A 214 6.56 -11.06 5.43
CA VAL A 214 7.57 -11.90 4.76
C VAL A 214 7.09 -13.35 4.61
N THR A 215 6.27 -13.82 5.56
CA THR A 215 5.67 -15.17 5.54
C THR A 215 4.44 -15.29 4.64
N LEU A 216 3.93 -14.19 4.07
CA LEU A 216 2.80 -14.20 3.15
C LEU A 216 3.25 -14.60 1.74
N ILE A 217 3.16 -15.87 1.43
CA ILE A 217 3.53 -16.42 0.12
C ILE A 217 2.37 -16.21 -0.85
N TYR A 218 2.26 -15.01 -1.39
CA TYR A 218 1.21 -14.61 -2.35
C TYR A 218 1.62 -13.35 -3.12
N GLY A 219 0.89 -13.00 -4.18
CA GLY A 219 1.20 -11.85 -5.04
C GLY A 219 1.18 -10.48 -4.37
N ASP A 220 0.65 -10.37 -3.15
CA ASP A 220 0.53 -9.11 -2.42
C ASP A 220 1.90 -8.44 -2.20
N ILE A 221 2.88 -9.17 -1.68
CA ILE A 221 4.21 -8.61 -1.34
C ILE A 221 5.09 -8.39 -2.58
N PRO A 222 5.30 -9.39 -3.47
CA PRO A 222 6.19 -9.18 -4.62
C PRO A 222 5.68 -8.13 -5.61
N SER A 223 4.36 -7.84 -5.65
CA SER A 223 3.82 -6.76 -6.47
C SER A 223 4.16 -5.35 -5.97
N LEU A 224 4.51 -5.18 -4.68
CA LEU A 224 4.72 -3.86 -4.08
C LEU A 224 6.03 -3.21 -4.50
N LEU A 225 7.08 -3.99 -4.73
CA LEU A 225 8.36 -3.44 -5.15
C LEU A 225 8.27 -2.75 -6.53
N PRO A 226 7.79 -3.41 -7.60
CA PRO A 226 7.61 -2.75 -8.88
C PRO A 226 6.57 -1.63 -8.82
N LEU A 227 5.51 -1.76 -8.02
CA LEU A 227 4.51 -0.70 -7.82
C LEU A 227 5.12 0.55 -7.17
N SER A 228 5.92 0.37 -6.11
CA SER A 228 6.57 1.49 -5.41
C SER A 228 7.63 2.16 -6.29
N ALA A 229 8.34 1.39 -7.11
CA ALA A 229 9.29 1.93 -8.09
C ALA A 229 8.56 2.72 -9.19
N ALA A 230 7.41 2.23 -9.67
CA ALA A 230 6.56 2.96 -10.61
C ALA A 230 6.08 4.29 -9.99
N PHE A 231 5.63 4.29 -8.75
CA PHE A 231 5.22 5.51 -8.04
C PHE A 231 6.36 6.51 -7.85
N TYR A 232 7.54 6.04 -7.46
CA TYR A 232 8.72 6.89 -7.35
C TYR A 232 9.03 7.58 -8.69
N LEU A 233 9.01 6.84 -9.79
CA LEU A 233 9.28 7.38 -11.12
C LEU A 233 8.17 8.34 -11.60
N HIS A 234 6.90 8.01 -11.37
CA HIS A 234 5.78 8.89 -11.68
C HIS A 234 5.85 10.21 -10.89
N ILE A 235 6.16 10.17 -9.61
CA ILE A 235 6.37 11.35 -8.77
C ILE A 235 7.49 12.22 -9.35
N ARG A 236 8.60 11.62 -9.76
CA ARG A 236 9.68 12.35 -10.43
C ARG A 236 9.26 12.94 -11.75
N PHE A 237 8.46 12.21 -12.55
CA PHE A 237 7.89 12.76 -13.76
C PHE A 237 6.98 13.95 -13.48
N LEU A 238 6.10 13.87 -12.49
CA LEU A 238 5.26 15.01 -12.10
C LEU A 238 6.07 16.23 -11.66
N LYS A 239 7.21 16.01 -11.02
CA LYS A 239 8.10 17.06 -10.50
C LYS A 239 9.04 17.64 -11.56
N TYR A 240 9.68 16.78 -12.34
CA TYR A 240 10.77 17.16 -13.27
C TYR A 240 10.39 17.07 -14.74
N SER A 241 9.21 16.56 -15.10
CA SER A 241 8.68 16.40 -16.47
C SER A 241 9.57 15.57 -17.42
N ARG A 242 10.36 14.63 -16.87
CA ARG A 242 11.25 13.75 -17.62
C ARG A 242 10.47 12.55 -18.17
N ALA A 243 10.21 12.50 -19.49
CA ALA A 243 9.42 11.42 -20.12
C ALA A 243 9.95 10.01 -19.83
N ARG A 244 11.27 9.83 -19.74
CA ARG A 244 11.89 8.54 -19.41
C ARG A 244 11.37 7.97 -18.09
N ASP A 245 11.17 8.81 -17.08
CA ASP A 245 10.70 8.37 -15.77
C ASP A 245 9.28 7.78 -15.89
N GLU A 246 8.41 8.38 -16.74
CA GLU A 246 7.06 7.86 -16.97
C GLU A 246 7.04 6.61 -17.86
N ILE A 247 7.95 6.50 -18.82
CA ILE A 247 8.10 5.27 -19.63
C ILE A 247 8.49 4.09 -18.73
N PHE A 248 9.49 4.27 -17.88
CA PHE A 248 9.86 3.21 -16.92
C PHE A 248 8.78 2.95 -15.88
N CYS A 249 8.00 3.96 -15.46
CA CYS A 249 6.81 3.77 -14.65
C CYS A 249 5.83 2.82 -15.34
N ALA A 250 5.51 3.08 -16.62
CA ALA A 250 4.61 2.23 -17.40
C ALA A 250 5.11 0.78 -17.48
N LEU A 251 6.40 0.57 -17.77
CA LEU A 251 7.01 -0.77 -17.80
C LEU A 251 6.88 -1.52 -16.47
N LEU A 252 7.08 -0.84 -15.34
CA LEU A 252 6.98 -1.43 -14.00
C LEU A 252 5.54 -1.74 -13.57
N LEU A 253 4.55 -1.11 -14.17
CA LEU A 253 3.14 -1.44 -13.92
C LEU A 253 2.78 -2.84 -14.42
N PHE A 254 3.42 -3.33 -15.49
CA PHE A 254 3.18 -4.68 -16.00
C PHE A 254 3.40 -5.76 -14.91
N PRO A 255 4.60 -5.94 -14.33
CA PRO A 255 4.79 -6.94 -13.28
C PRO A 255 3.96 -6.63 -12.03
N ALA A 256 3.71 -5.35 -11.68
CA ALA A 256 2.89 -5.00 -10.53
C ALA A 256 1.44 -5.47 -10.67
N VAL A 257 0.84 -5.32 -11.87
CA VAL A 257 -0.53 -5.77 -12.17
C VAL A 257 -0.57 -7.28 -12.37
N LEU A 258 0.42 -7.83 -13.06
CA LEU A 258 0.52 -9.26 -13.34
C LEU A 258 0.55 -10.08 -12.04
N LEU A 259 1.28 -9.63 -11.04
CA LEU A 259 1.38 -10.27 -9.73
C LEU A 259 0.15 -9.99 -8.83
N LYS A 260 -0.49 -8.83 -8.98
CA LYS A 260 -1.67 -8.45 -8.17
C LYS A 260 -2.57 -7.46 -8.90
N THR A 261 -3.73 -7.90 -9.31
CA THR A 261 -4.71 -7.13 -10.09
C THR A 261 -5.19 -5.85 -9.40
N ASN A 262 -5.18 -5.78 -8.06
CA ASN A 262 -5.49 -4.54 -7.32
C ASN A 262 -4.56 -3.37 -7.72
N SER A 263 -3.45 -3.62 -8.41
CA SER A 263 -2.58 -2.58 -8.98
C SER A 263 -3.24 -1.79 -10.12
N TYR A 264 -4.39 -2.24 -10.68
CA TYR A 264 -5.17 -1.44 -11.63
C TYR A 264 -5.59 -0.07 -11.07
N ILE A 265 -5.84 0.01 -9.77
CA ILE A 265 -6.17 1.28 -9.11
C ILE A 265 -5.03 2.29 -9.24
N ALA A 266 -3.78 1.80 -9.18
CA ALA A 266 -2.60 2.64 -9.40
C ALA A 266 -2.53 3.18 -10.84
N VAL A 267 -2.84 2.34 -11.83
CA VAL A 267 -2.87 2.77 -13.24
C VAL A 267 -3.88 3.92 -13.43
N ILE A 268 -5.07 3.78 -12.84
CA ILE A 268 -6.10 4.82 -12.89
C ILE A 268 -5.62 6.12 -12.20
N ALA A 269 -5.03 6.00 -11.01
CA ALA A 269 -4.53 7.16 -10.27
C ALA A 269 -3.40 7.89 -11.03
N ILE A 270 -2.49 7.15 -11.67
CA ILE A 270 -1.40 7.68 -12.50
C ILE A 270 -1.99 8.42 -13.71
N LEU A 271 -2.93 7.81 -14.43
CA LEU A 271 -3.60 8.44 -15.58
C LEU A 271 -4.31 9.72 -15.18
N LEU A 272 -5.08 9.73 -14.10
CA LEU A 272 -5.77 10.92 -13.60
C LEU A 272 -4.78 12.03 -13.24
N SER A 273 -3.70 11.72 -12.53
CA SER A 273 -2.69 12.71 -12.13
C SER A 273 -1.82 13.20 -13.29
N LEU A 274 -1.66 12.42 -14.36
CA LEU A 274 -0.99 12.83 -15.59
C LEU A 274 -1.77 13.94 -16.29
N TRP A 275 -3.10 13.85 -16.32
CA TRP A 275 -3.95 14.81 -17.01
C TRP A 275 -4.33 16.00 -16.14
N ILE A 276 -4.60 15.81 -14.86
CA ILE A 276 -5.05 16.85 -13.94
C ILE A 276 -3.87 17.31 -13.08
N ARG A 277 -3.16 18.32 -13.60
CA ARG A 277 -1.94 18.88 -12.97
C ARG A 277 -2.15 20.31 -12.51
N GLU A 278 -1.35 20.70 -11.52
CA GLU A 278 -1.31 22.04 -10.94
C GLU A 278 -1.10 23.15 -12.01
N ASN A 279 -0.22 22.89 -12.97
CA ASN A 279 0.11 23.80 -14.06
C ASN A 279 0.10 23.03 -15.39
N PRO A 280 -1.07 22.82 -16.00
CA PRO A 280 -1.14 22.12 -17.28
C PRO A 280 -0.53 22.99 -18.40
N SER A 281 0.30 22.38 -19.23
CA SER A 281 0.76 23.02 -20.46
C SER A 281 -0.27 22.79 -21.57
N LEU A 282 -0.67 23.85 -22.24
CA LEU A 282 -1.60 23.82 -23.39
C LEU A 282 -0.88 23.69 -24.73
N ARG A 283 0.45 23.53 -24.75
CA ARG A 283 1.23 23.39 -26.00
C ARG A 283 0.91 22.06 -26.69
N PRO A 284 0.69 22.04 -28.03
CA PRO A 284 0.33 20.83 -28.78
C PRO A 284 1.32 19.67 -28.57
N LYS A 285 2.63 19.95 -28.57
CA LYS A 285 3.69 18.94 -28.32
C LYS A 285 3.58 18.28 -26.94
N GLU A 286 3.21 19.03 -25.90
CA GLU A 286 3.02 18.46 -24.56
C GLU A 286 1.74 17.61 -24.49
N TRP A 287 0.72 17.96 -25.24
CA TRP A 287 -0.50 17.17 -25.39
C TRP A 287 -0.23 15.83 -26.08
N GLN A 288 0.48 15.86 -27.21
CA GLN A 288 0.90 14.64 -27.92
C GLN A 288 1.75 13.72 -27.03
N LYS A 289 2.70 14.30 -26.28
CA LYS A 289 3.52 13.56 -25.31
C LYS A 289 2.65 12.90 -24.23
N LYS A 290 1.70 13.63 -23.64
CA LYS A 290 0.78 13.06 -22.63
C LYS A 290 -0.07 11.93 -23.21
N LEU A 291 -0.57 12.09 -24.43
CA LEU A 291 -1.35 11.06 -25.10
C LEU A 291 -0.51 9.78 -25.28
N LEU A 292 0.72 9.92 -25.81
CA LEU A 292 1.62 8.78 -26.00
C LEU A 292 1.93 8.09 -24.66
N LEU A 293 2.23 8.83 -23.60
CA LEU A 293 2.47 8.29 -22.26
C LEU A 293 1.22 7.59 -21.71
N SER A 294 0.03 8.15 -21.94
CA SER A 294 -1.23 7.51 -21.56
C SER A 294 -1.44 6.18 -22.29
N LEU A 295 -1.13 6.12 -23.58
CA LEU A 295 -1.22 4.87 -24.35
C LEU A 295 -0.24 3.82 -23.83
N LEU A 296 0.99 4.21 -23.47
CA LEU A 296 1.96 3.29 -22.84
C LEU A 296 1.47 2.79 -21.47
N LEU A 297 0.93 3.69 -20.63
CA LEU A 297 0.35 3.32 -19.33
C LEU A 297 -0.83 2.35 -19.46
N LEU A 298 -1.71 2.60 -20.44
CA LEU A 298 -2.84 1.72 -20.74
C LEU A 298 -2.36 0.38 -21.29
N PHE A 299 -1.35 0.38 -22.15
CA PHE A 299 -0.79 -0.85 -22.70
C PHE A 299 -0.15 -1.71 -21.62
N PHE A 300 0.82 -1.17 -20.87
CA PHE A 300 1.53 -1.95 -19.86
C PHE A 300 0.70 -2.21 -18.61
N GLY A 301 -0.21 -1.31 -18.23
CA GLY A 301 -1.05 -1.45 -17.05
C GLY A 301 -2.31 -2.29 -17.27
N PHE A 302 -2.91 -2.29 -18.47
CA PHE A 302 -4.17 -3.03 -18.73
C PHE A 302 -4.07 -4.07 -19.82
N ALA A 303 -3.50 -3.73 -20.99
CA ALA A 303 -3.52 -4.64 -22.13
C ALA A 303 -2.49 -5.78 -21.97
N SER A 304 -1.25 -5.46 -21.64
CA SER A 304 -0.18 -6.46 -21.62
C SER A 304 -0.35 -7.57 -20.58
N PRO A 305 -0.92 -7.36 -19.37
CA PRO A 305 -1.21 -8.48 -18.46
C PRO A 305 -2.27 -9.45 -19.02
N LYS A 306 -3.27 -8.93 -19.76
CA LYS A 306 -4.27 -9.76 -20.42
C LYS A 306 -3.66 -10.53 -21.60
N ILE A 307 -2.91 -9.82 -22.45
CA ILE A 307 -2.19 -10.45 -23.58
C ILE A 307 -1.24 -11.54 -23.07
N PHE A 308 -0.53 -11.28 -21.96
CA PHE A 308 0.32 -12.30 -21.34
C PHE A 308 -0.46 -13.55 -20.94
N GLY A 309 -1.61 -13.38 -20.28
CA GLY A 309 -2.44 -14.51 -19.84
C GLY A 309 -2.94 -15.36 -21.01
N GLU A 310 -3.45 -14.71 -22.06
CA GLU A 310 -3.89 -15.42 -23.29
C GLU A 310 -2.74 -16.09 -24.02
N ALA A 311 -1.62 -15.39 -24.21
CA ALA A 311 -0.44 -15.96 -24.86
C ALA A 311 0.12 -17.14 -24.06
N TYR A 312 0.14 -17.04 -22.73
CA TYR A 312 0.55 -18.13 -21.87
C TYR A 312 -0.32 -19.37 -22.05
N ALA A 313 -1.65 -19.21 -22.00
CA ALA A 313 -2.59 -20.34 -22.18
C ALA A 313 -2.45 -20.98 -23.58
N GLN A 314 -2.29 -20.17 -24.64
CA GLN A 314 -2.11 -20.65 -26.00
C GLN A 314 -0.78 -21.39 -26.19
N ILE A 315 0.34 -20.85 -25.68
CA ILE A 315 1.67 -21.43 -25.87
C ILE A 315 1.86 -22.69 -25.03
N ALA A 316 1.44 -22.64 -23.76
CA ALA A 316 1.70 -23.71 -22.80
C ALA A 316 0.68 -24.86 -22.87
N ALA A 317 -0.59 -24.56 -23.14
CA ALA A 317 -1.70 -25.50 -23.04
C ALA A 317 -2.51 -25.66 -24.34
N HIS A 318 -2.17 -24.93 -25.40
CA HIS A 318 -2.91 -24.91 -26.68
C HIS A 318 -4.42 -24.62 -26.50
N THR A 319 -4.76 -23.78 -25.49
CA THR A 319 -6.14 -23.43 -25.18
C THR A 319 -6.26 -21.92 -24.96
N SER A 320 -7.49 -21.39 -24.94
CA SER A 320 -7.77 -20.01 -24.52
C SER A 320 -7.80 -19.92 -22.99
N LEU A 321 -7.45 -18.75 -22.45
CA LEU A 321 -7.62 -18.49 -21.02
C LEU A 321 -9.11 -18.56 -20.66
N PRO A 322 -9.54 -19.28 -19.61
CA PRO A 322 -10.94 -19.31 -19.19
C PRO A 322 -11.46 -17.91 -18.87
N GLN A 323 -12.74 -17.65 -19.11
CA GLN A 323 -13.35 -16.35 -18.73
C GLN A 323 -13.36 -16.14 -17.21
N GLY A 324 -13.46 -17.24 -16.45
CA GLY A 324 -13.52 -17.23 -15.00
C GLY A 324 -14.83 -16.68 -14.44
N VAL A 325 -14.85 -16.50 -13.14
CA VAL A 325 -15.99 -15.94 -12.42
C VAL A 325 -16.19 -14.46 -12.78
N PRO A 326 -17.43 -14.03 -13.12
CA PRO A 326 -17.70 -12.64 -13.52
C PRO A 326 -17.43 -11.65 -12.41
N SER A 327 -16.93 -10.46 -12.76
CA SER A 327 -16.66 -9.36 -11.81
C SER A 327 -17.91 -8.89 -11.04
N SER A 328 -19.11 -9.02 -11.64
CA SER A 328 -20.38 -8.70 -11.00
C SER A 328 -20.64 -9.48 -9.71
N THR A 329 -20.09 -10.71 -9.60
CA THR A 329 -20.20 -11.51 -8.37
C THR A 329 -19.46 -10.90 -7.19
N TYR A 330 -18.32 -10.24 -7.43
CA TYR A 330 -17.57 -9.53 -6.40
C TYR A 330 -18.31 -8.26 -5.94
N PHE A 331 -18.97 -7.54 -6.86
CA PHE A 331 -19.82 -6.40 -6.50
C PHE A 331 -21.02 -6.85 -5.68
N ALA A 332 -21.67 -7.96 -6.07
CA ALA A 332 -22.79 -8.50 -5.31
C ALA A 332 -22.36 -8.97 -3.91
N MET A 333 -21.23 -9.64 -3.79
CA MET A 333 -20.65 -10.09 -2.53
C MET A 333 -20.26 -8.90 -1.63
N ALA A 334 -19.74 -7.83 -2.23
CA ALA A 334 -19.23 -6.65 -1.51
C ALA A 334 -20.27 -5.88 -0.70
N ILE A 335 -21.56 -6.05 -1.00
CA ILE A 335 -22.67 -5.38 -0.31
C ILE A 335 -23.51 -6.35 0.53
N GLN A 336 -23.05 -7.59 0.70
CA GLN A 336 -23.68 -8.56 1.58
C GLN A 336 -23.19 -8.39 3.01
N GLU A 337 -24.13 -8.54 3.93
CA GLU A 337 -23.79 -8.58 5.35
C GLU A 337 -23.05 -9.88 5.68
N GLU A 338 -22.37 -9.85 6.78
CA GLU A 338 -21.80 -11.01 7.40
C GLU A 338 -22.84 -12.13 7.56
N SER A 339 -22.62 -13.29 6.92
CA SER A 339 -23.52 -14.43 7.02
C SER A 339 -23.03 -15.51 8.01
N ASP A 340 -21.72 -15.57 8.28
CA ASP A 340 -21.07 -16.72 8.90
C ASP A 340 -20.34 -16.37 10.20
N GLY A 341 -20.71 -15.28 10.87
CA GLY A 341 -20.07 -14.86 12.11
C GLY A 341 -18.61 -14.39 11.94
N THR A 342 -18.21 -14.03 10.70
CA THR A 342 -16.83 -13.56 10.42
C THR A 342 -16.54 -12.16 10.95
N GLY A 343 -17.57 -11.42 11.35
CA GLY A 343 -17.44 -10.03 11.79
C GLY A 343 -17.23 -9.02 10.65
N GLN A 344 -17.22 -9.46 9.39
CA GLN A 344 -16.80 -8.66 8.24
C GLN A 344 -17.92 -8.51 7.19
N ASN A 345 -18.46 -7.32 7.05
CA ASN A 345 -19.38 -7.00 5.95
C ASN A 345 -18.64 -6.95 4.61
N GLY A 346 -19.24 -7.51 3.54
CA GLY A 346 -18.66 -7.48 2.20
C GLY A 346 -17.31 -8.20 2.06
N TRP A 347 -17.03 -9.15 2.93
CA TRP A 347 -15.91 -10.07 2.88
C TRP A 347 -16.26 -11.31 2.05
N TYR A 348 -15.26 -12.09 1.72
CA TYR A 348 -15.42 -13.38 1.03
C TYR A 348 -16.35 -14.32 1.80
N ASN A 349 -17.45 -14.67 1.19
CA ASN A 349 -18.46 -15.61 1.72
C ASN A 349 -18.75 -16.78 0.76
N GLY A 350 -17.90 -16.96 -0.26
CA GLY A 350 -18.06 -18.02 -1.27
C GLY A 350 -19.11 -17.75 -2.33
N TYR A 351 -19.85 -16.63 -2.26
CA TYR A 351 -20.92 -16.31 -3.23
C TYR A 351 -20.43 -16.33 -4.68
N ASN A 352 -19.26 -15.78 -4.96
CA ASN A 352 -18.69 -15.69 -6.31
C ASN A 352 -18.48 -17.08 -6.93
N ALA A 353 -17.68 -17.95 -6.33
CA ALA A 353 -17.42 -19.30 -6.84
C ALA A 353 -18.65 -20.21 -6.71
N GLY A 354 -19.47 -20.05 -5.66
CA GLY A 354 -20.70 -20.81 -5.45
C GLY A 354 -21.72 -20.56 -6.55
N THR A 355 -22.02 -19.30 -6.85
CA THR A 355 -22.96 -18.93 -7.92
C THR A 355 -22.46 -19.40 -9.29
N TYR A 356 -21.14 -19.29 -9.55
CA TYR A 356 -20.55 -19.77 -10.81
C TYR A 356 -20.69 -21.29 -10.97
N ARG A 357 -20.45 -22.06 -9.91
CA ARG A 357 -20.66 -23.52 -9.90
C ARG A 357 -22.12 -23.90 -10.08
N ASN A 358 -23.04 -23.22 -9.38
CA ASN A 358 -24.47 -23.48 -9.47
C ASN A 358 -25.02 -23.20 -10.88
N ASN A 359 -24.44 -22.26 -11.59
CA ASN A 359 -24.71 -21.98 -12.99
C ASN A 359 -23.89 -22.84 -13.97
N GLN A 360 -23.31 -23.97 -13.53
CA GLN A 360 -22.54 -24.90 -14.36
C GLN A 360 -21.37 -24.23 -15.11
N PHE A 361 -20.78 -23.21 -14.49
CA PHE A 361 -19.70 -22.40 -15.02
C PHE A 361 -20.07 -21.61 -16.29
N ASP A 362 -21.34 -21.26 -16.42
CA ASP A 362 -21.81 -20.33 -17.44
C ASP A 362 -21.56 -18.90 -16.97
N HIS A 363 -20.66 -18.19 -17.67
CA HIS A 363 -20.24 -16.84 -17.33
C HIS A 363 -21.40 -15.83 -17.46
N GLU A 364 -22.15 -15.89 -18.58
CA GLU A 364 -23.20 -14.91 -18.86
C GLU A 364 -24.39 -15.08 -17.92
N LYS A 365 -24.80 -16.32 -17.66
CA LYS A 365 -25.86 -16.63 -16.72
C LYS A 365 -25.49 -16.17 -15.30
N THR A 366 -24.25 -16.42 -14.89
CA THR A 366 -23.73 -16.01 -13.59
C THR A 366 -23.66 -14.48 -13.47
N ASP A 367 -23.19 -13.81 -14.53
CA ASP A 367 -23.12 -12.34 -14.57
C ASP A 367 -24.52 -11.70 -14.43
N HIS A 368 -25.51 -12.25 -15.15
CA HIS A 368 -26.91 -11.78 -15.06
C HIS A 368 -27.48 -11.97 -13.66
N GLU A 369 -27.31 -13.15 -13.06
CA GLU A 369 -27.77 -13.45 -11.70
C GLU A 369 -27.11 -12.51 -10.66
N ALA A 370 -25.80 -12.34 -10.73
CA ALA A 370 -25.04 -11.48 -9.82
C ALA A 370 -25.44 -10.01 -9.95
N LYS A 371 -25.66 -9.49 -11.15
CA LYS A 371 -26.19 -8.14 -11.38
C LYS A 371 -27.58 -7.95 -10.77
N LYS A 372 -28.48 -8.94 -10.95
CA LYS A 372 -29.81 -8.92 -10.35
C LYS A 372 -29.72 -8.89 -8.81
N ARG A 373 -28.85 -9.74 -8.24
CA ARG A 373 -28.61 -9.78 -6.79
C ARG A 373 -28.07 -8.46 -6.29
N PHE A 374 -27.02 -7.92 -6.92
CA PHE A 374 -26.46 -6.61 -6.58
C PHE A 374 -27.52 -5.51 -6.58
N CYS A 375 -28.32 -5.41 -7.66
CA CYS A 375 -29.38 -4.41 -7.75
C CYS A 375 -30.44 -4.53 -6.64
N SER A 376 -30.79 -5.77 -6.27
CA SER A 376 -31.73 -6.05 -5.18
C SER A 376 -31.19 -5.59 -3.83
N ASP A 377 -29.97 -6.03 -3.49
CA ASP A 377 -29.35 -5.75 -2.19
C ASP A 377 -28.99 -4.26 -2.07
N PHE A 378 -28.53 -3.63 -3.14
CA PHE A 378 -28.26 -2.20 -3.18
C PHE A 378 -29.53 -1.35 -2.97
N LYS A 379 -30.65 -1.74 -3.60
CA LYS A 379 -31.95 -1.09 -3.34
C LYS A 379 -32.40 -1.27 -1.90
N ALA A 380 -32.17 -2.42 -1.29
CA ALA A 380 -32.46 -2.67 0.11
C ALA A 380 -31.66 -1.75 1.04
N LEU A 381 -30.36 -1.59 0.77
CA LEU A 381 -29.49 -0.65 1.50
C LEU A 381 -29.99 0.80 1.36
N LEU A 382 -30.36 1.24 0.15
CA LEU A 382 -30.83 2.60 -0.08
C LEU A 382 -32.19 2.92 0.63
N ARG A 383 -33.01 1.90 0.90
CA ARG A 383 -34.28 2.08 1.63
C ARG A 383 -34.07 2.40 3.12
N SER A 384 -32.89 2.09 3.66
CA SER A 384 -32.53 2.38 5.05
C SER A 384 -31.17 3.08 5.12
N PRO A 385 -31.12 4.41 4.96
CA PRO A 385 -29.86 5.17 4.93
C PRO A 385 -29.02 5.02 6.20
N SER A 386 -29.65 4.91 7.37
CA SER A 386 -28.93 4.68 8.63
C SER A 386 -28.27 3.31 8.68
N HIS A 387 -28.95 2.29 8.18
CA HIS A 387 -28.41 0.94 8.05
C HIS A 387 -27.26 0.89 7.04
N ALA A 388 -27.43 1.51 5.86
CA ALA A 388 -26.39 1.62 4.86
C ALA A 388 -25.13 2.33 5.42
N ALA A 389 -25.32 3.45 6.13
CA ALA A 389 -24.22 4.16 6.78
C ALA A 389 -23.49 3.27 7.81
N TYR A 390 -24.23 2.50 8.62
CA TYR A 390 -23.64 1.55 9.57
C TYR A 390 -22.91 0.41 8.85
N PHE A 391 -23.50 -0.15 7.79
CA PHE A 391 -22.90 -1.21 6.98
C PHE A 391 -21.52 -0.78 6.45
N TYR A 392 -21.44 0.36 5.74
CA TYR A 392 -20.19 0.85 5.16
C TYR A 392 -19.20 1.31 6.24
N PHE A 393 -19.67 1.91 7.32
CA PHE A 393 -18.81 2.23 8.46
C PHE A 393 -18.17 0.98 9.05
N LYS A 394 -18.96 -0.09 9.33
CA LYS A 394 -18.45 -1.36 9.83
C LYS A 394 -17.44 -1.96 8.84
N LYS A 395 -17.79 -1.98 7.55
CA LYS A 395 -16.94 -2.49 6.47
C LYS A 395 -15.61 -1.74 6.39
N GLY A 396 -15.63 -0.41 6.39
CA GLY A 396 -14.40 0.41 6.38
C GLY A 396 -13.54 0.20 7.62
N MET A 397 -14.16 0.16 8.82
CA MET A 397 -13.40 -0.02 10.06
C MET A 397 -12.74 -1.40 10.15
N THR A 398 -13.38 -2.47 9.69
CA THR A 398 -12.78 -3.82 9.66
C THR A 398 -11.58 -3.91 8.72
N GLN A 399 -11.50 -3.06 7.71
CA GLN A 399 -10.40 -3.01 6.76
C GLN A 399 -9.23 -2.13 7.21
N TRP A 400 -9.53 -0.98 7.83
CA TRP A 400 -8.53 0.07 8.09
C TRP A 400 -8.13 0.21 9.56
N ALA A 401 -8.80 -0.47 10.49
CA ALA A 401 -8.47 -0.45 11.91
C ALA A 401 -7.90 -1.78 12.45
N ASP A 402 -7.54 -2.71 11.57
CA ASP A 402 -6.72 -3.88 11.89
C ASP A 402 -5.23 -3.51 11.81
N PRO A 403 -4.52 -3.36 12.94
CA PRO A 403 -3.12 -2.93 12.94
C PRO A 403 -2.17 -3.98 12.38
N SER A 404 -2.63 -5.23 12.24
CA SER A 404 -1.85 -6.34 11.69
C SER A 404 -2.03 -6.52 10.18
N PHE A 405 -3.07 -5.96 9.57
CA PHE A 405 -3.39 -6.17 8.16
C PHE A 405 -3.33 -7.66 7.78
N VAL A 406 -3.92 -8.54 8.62
CA VAL A 406 -3.92 -10.00 8.48
C VAL A 406 -2.55 -10.67 8.68
N SER A 407 -1.44 -9.94 8.80
CA SER A 407 -0.10 -10.53 8.85
C SER A 407 0.07 -11.54 10.00
N MET A 408 -0.49 -11.23 11.19
CA MET A 408 -0.42 -12.14 12.35
C MET A 408 -1.28 -13.39 12.15
N ARG A 409 -2.43 -13.27 11.50
CA ARG A 409 -3.27 -14.42 11.12
C ARG A 409 -2.56 -15.27 10.07
N ASN A 410 -1.97 -14.67 9.07
CA ASN A 410 -1.20 -15.38 8.06
C ASN A 410 0.02 -16.09 8.68
N LEU A 411 0.74 -15.43 9.61
CA LEU A 411 1.85 -16.03 10.34
C LEU A 411 1.40 -17.30 11.08
N GLU A 412 0.26 -17.22 11.78
CA GLU A 412 -0.33 -18.34 12.51
C GLU A 412 -0.69 -19.49 11.55
N LEU A 413 -1.39 -19.20 10.45
CA LEU A 413 -1.76 -20.20 9.46
C LEU A 413 -0.52 -20.85 8.82
N ALA A 414 0.46 -20.05 8.44
CA ALA A 414 1.69 -20.52 7.80
C ALA A 414 2.53 -21.42 8.73
N SER A 415 2.38 -21.27 10.04
CA SER A 415 3.13 -22.03 11.04
C SER A 415 2.43 -23.31 11.52
N ARG A 416 1.12 -23.52 11.28
CA ARG A 416 0.30 -24.59 11.87
C ARG A 416 0.83 -26.00 11.64
N HIS A 417 1.42 -26.25 10.50
CA HIS A 417 1.92 -27.57 10.10
C HIS A 417 3.45 -27.67 10.18
N VAL A 418 4.08 -26.77 10.93
CA VAL A 418 5.52 -26.76 11.16
C VAL A 418 5.80 -27.14 12.61
N GLU A 419 6.50 -28.25 12.79
CA GLU A 419 6.89 -28.74 14.10
C GLU A 419 8.21 -28.15 14.61
N GLY A 420 8.43 -28.22 15.92
CA GLY A 420 9.72 -27.88 16.54
C GLY A 420 10.00 -26.37 16.61
N HIS A 421 8.98 -25.53 16.71
CA HIS A 421 9.18 -24.11 16.96
C HIS A 421 9.80 -23.87 18.34
N SER A 422 10.73 -22.92 18.40
CA SER A 422 11.31 -22.45 19.65
C SER A 422 10.25 -21.79 20.56
N ARG A 423 10.53 -21.67 21.86
CA ARG A 423 9.65 -20.98 22.82
C ARG A 423 9.39 -19.51 22.39
N ILE A 424 10.37 -18.86 21.79
CA ILE A 424 10.25 -17.47 21.31
C ILE A 424 9.26 -17.41 20.15
N VAL A 425 9.38 -18.30 19.16
CA VAL A 425 8.47 -18.37 17.99
C VAL A 425 7.05 -18.71 18.44
N ASN A 426 6.87 -19.69 19.32
CA ASN A 426 5.55 -20.02 19.89
C ASN A 426 4.94 -18.82 20.65
N SER A 427 5.76 -18.07 21.39
CA SER A 427 5.30 -16.84 22.05
C SER A 427 4.89 -15.75 21.07
N LEU A 428 5.57 -15.66 19.91
CA LEU A 428 5.24 -14.73 18.83
C LEU A 428 3.91 -15.08 18.15
N ILE A 429 3.61 -16.38 18.00
CA ILE A 429 2.38 -16.85 17.33
C ILE A 429 1.18 -16.82 18.27
N TYR A 430 1.30 -17.33 19.50
CA TYR A 430 0.16 -17.55 20.42
C TYR A 430 0.31 -16.91 21.80
N GLY A 431 1.48 -16.34 22.14
CA GLY A 431 1.82 -15.96 23.51
C GLY A 431 1.91 -14.47 23.79
N ARG A 432 2.81 -14.13 24.72
CA ARG A 432 3.08 -12.75 25.11
C ARG A 432 3.72 -11.95 23.98
N GLY A 433 4.56 -12.58 23.16
CA GLY A 433 5.19 -11.96 22.00
C GLY A 433 4.16 -11.47 20.98
N MET A 434 3.12 -12.28 20.68
CA MET A 434 2.01 -11.88 19.83
C MET A 434 1.32 -10.61 20.37
N ARG A 435 0.96 -10.58 21.65
CA ARG A 435 0.31 -9.41 22.27
C ARG A 435 1.17 -8.15 22.20
N LEU A 436 2.49 -8.31 22.38
CA LEU A 436 3.45 -7.21 22.24
C LEU A 436 3.50 -6.70 20.78
N CYS A 437 3.54 -7.61 19.80
CA CYS A 437 3.52 -7.23 18.38
C CYS A 437 2.24 -6.45 18.03
N TYR A 438 1.08 -6.94 18.41
CA TYR A 438 -0.18 -6.21 18.22
C TYR A 438 -0.16 -4.83 18.89
N PHE A 439 0.39 -4.74 20.09
CA PHE A 439 0.50 -3.46 20.81
C PHE A 439 1.41 -2.47 20.08
N VAL A 440 2.57 -2.91 19.60
CA VAL A 440 3.48 -2.06 18.81
C VAL A 440 2.84 -1.65 17.49
N MET A 441 2.17 -2.58 16.79
CA MET A 441 1.43 -2.28 15.55
C MET A 441 0.32 -1.24 15.77
N ARG A 442 -0.36 -1.27 16.93
CA ARG A 442 -1.37 -0.26 17.31
C ARG A 442 -0.76 1.12 17.56
N ILE A 443 0.38 1.18 18.26
CA ILE A 443 1.11 2.44 18.44
C ILE A 443 1.53 2.99 17.07
N SER A 444 2.05 2.15 16.20
CA SER A 444 2.41 2.50 14.84
C SER A 444 1.21 3.07 14.06
N MET A 445 0.08 2.37 14.07
CA MET A 445 -1.14 2.81 13.39
C MET A 445 -1.61 4.18 13.90
N PHE A 446 -1.63 4.38 15.21
CA PHE A 446 -1.96 5.68 15.81
C PHE A 446 -1.01 6.78 15.34
N LEU A 447 0.31 6.55 15.37
CA LEU A 447 1.31 7.54 14.94
C LEU A 447 1.20 7.86 13.44
N ILE A 448 0.95 6.85 12.60
CA ILE A 448 0.78 7.04 11.15
C ILE A 448 -0.48 7.88 10.85
N TYR A 449 -1.63 7.57 11.47
CA TYR A 449 -2.84 8.36 11.27
C TYR A 449 -2.70 9.78 11.86
N LEU A 450 -2.13 9.91 13.06
CA LEU A 450 -1.88 11.22 13.67
C LEU A 450 -0.98 12.09 12.79
N GLY A 451 0.17 11.55 12.37
CA GLY A 451 1.12 12.27 11.53
C GLY A 451 0.50 12.66 10.17
N THR A 452 -0.27 11.75 9.56
CA THR A 452 -1.00 12.04 8.31
C THR A 452 -2.04 13.14 8.49
N LEU A 453 -2.79 13.12 9.60
CA LEU A 453 -3.76 14.18 9.91
C LEU A 453 -3.08 15.55 10.11
N LEU A 454 -1.93 15.57 10.78
CA LEU A 454 -1.12 16.79 10.94
C LEU A 454 -0.62 17.32 9.58
N TYR A 455 -0.23 16.45 8.66
CA TYR A 455 0.06 16.83 7.27
C TYR A 455 -1.16 17.45 6.60
N CYS A 456 -2.32 16.80 6.66
CA CYS A 456 -3.58 17.33 6.09
C CYS A 456 -3.90 18.73 6.64
N ILE A 457 -3.81 18.94 7.97
CA ILE A 457 -4.00 20.24 8.60
C ILE A 457 -2.98 21.28 8.07
N SER A 458 -1.73 20.88 7.84
CA SER A 458 -0.71 21.79 7.29
C SER A 458 -1.03 22.21 5.86
N VAL A 459 -1.55 21.30 5.02
CA VAL A 459 -1.99 21.59 3.66
C VAL A 459 -3.19 22.54 3.64
N PHE A 460 -4.19 22.32 4.54
CA PHE A 460 -5.33 23.24 4.67
C PHE A 460 -4.89 24.65 5.07
N ARG A 461 -3.93 24.76 5.99
CA ARG A 461 -3.38 26.07 6.40
C ARG A 461 -2.58 26.75 5.29
N ALA A 462 -1.78 26.00 4.56
CA ALA A 462 -0.98 26.49 3.44
C ALA A 462 -1.82 26.76 2.18
N LYS A 463 -3.06 26.22 2.11
CA LYS A 463 -3.94 26.24 0.94
C LYS A 463 -3.24 25.78 -0.34
N LYS A 464 -2.30 24.84 -0.20
CA LYS A 464 -1.48 24.36 -1.32
C LYS A 464 -1.20 22.86 -1.17
N LEU A 465 -1.66 22.09 -2.15
CA LEU A 465 -1.31 20.69 -2.37
C LEU A 465 -0.61 20.60 -3.74
N SER A 466 0.62 20.13 -3.78
CA SER A 466 1.31 19.90 -5.07
C SER A 466 0.78 18.63 -5.74
N SER A 467 0.78 18.59 -7.09
CA SER A 467 0.26 17.45 -7.84
C SER A 467 1.02 16.15 -7.53
N PHE A 468 2.33 16.22 -7.33
CA PHE A 468 3.14 15.04 -6.99
C PHE A 468 2.89 14.52 -5.57
N GLN A 469 2.58 15.40 -4.59
CA GLN A 469 2.15 14.97 -3.25
C GLN A 469 0.70 14.49 -3.26
N GLY A 470 -0.18 15.14 -4.02
CA GLY A 470 -1.59 14.75 -4.15
C GLY A 470 -1.80 13.39 -4.82
N PHE A 471 -0.87 12.94 -5.66
CA PHE A 471 -0.97 11.68 -6.38
C PHE A 471 -1.14 10.46 -5.46
N LEU A 472 -0.28 10.30 -4.44
CA LEU A 472 -0.41 9.16 -3.53
C LEU A 472 -1.69 9.24 -2.68
N ILE A 473 -2.14 10.45 -2.30
CA ILE A 473 -3.43 10.63 -1.62
C ILE A 473 -4.57 10.17 -2.53
N LEU A 474 -4.54 10.54 -3.82
CA LEU A 474 -5.51 10.09 -4.81
C LEU A 474 -5.52 8.55 -4.92
N TYR A 475 -4.35 7.92 -4.97
CA TYR A 475 -4.23 6.45 -4.99
C TYR A 475 -4.80 5.80 -3.73
N ILE A 476 -4.45 6.30 -2.53
CA ILE A 476 -4.94 5.76 -1.25
C ILE A 476 -6.45 5.93 -1.16
N PHE A 477 -6.97 7.12 -1.47
CA PHE A 477 -8.40 7.41 -1.45
C PHE A 477 -9.17 6.57 -2.48
N GLY A 478 -8.59 6.38 -3.68
CA GLY A 478 -9.13 5.47 -4.69
C GLY A 478 -9.24 4.03 -4.17
N GLY A 479 -8.22 3.55 -3.44
CA GLY A 479 -8.25 2.26 -2.77
C GLY A 479 -9.30 2.17 -1.66
N MET A 480 -9.47 3.24 -0.86
CA MET A 480 -10.53 3.30 0.14
C MET A 480 -11.91 3.14 -0.52
N LEU A 481 -12.19 3.91 -1.56
CA LEU A 481 -13.47 3.83 -2.27
C LEU A 481 -13.68 2.48 -2.97
N PHE A 482 -12.62 1.96 -3.61
CA PHE A 482 -12.72 0.69 -4.34
C PHE A 482 -13.15 -0.45 -3.42
N HIS A 483 -12.55 -0.58 -2.25
CA HIS A 483 -12.87 -1.66 -1.33
C HIS A 483 -14.21 -1.47 -0.57
N GLU A 484 -14.86 -0.32 -0.68
CA GLU A 484 -16.26 -0.19 -0.25
C GLU A 484 -17.25 -0.81 -1.24
N ILE A 485 -16.91 -0.81 -2.55
CA ILE A 485 -17.76 -1.38 -3.61
C ILE A 485 -17.27 -2.74 -4.12
N TRP A 486 -16.14 -3.22 -3.63
CA TRP A 486 -15.51 -4.51 -3.95
C TRP A 486 -15.33 -5.32 -2.67
N GLU A 487 -14.92 -6.58 -2.80
CA GLU A 487 -14.53 -7.42 -1.66
C GLU A 487 -13.57 -6.66 -0.73
N GLY A 488 -13.89 -6.62 0.57
CA GLY A 488 -13.16 -5.86 1.58
C GLY A 488 -12.37 -6.76 2.54
N SER A 489 -11.07 -6.52 2.67
CA SER A 489 -10.21 -7.16 3.67
C SER A 489 -9.09 -6.23 4.08
N SER A 490 -8.68 -6.30 5.35
CA SER A 490 -7.51 -5.54 5.82
C SER A 490 -6.22 -5.94 5.10
N ARG A 491 -6.09 -7.19 4.62
CA ARG A 491 -4.97 -7.63 3.76
C ARG A 491 -4.87 -6.77 2.49
N TYR A 492 -5.99 -6.44 1.88
CA TYR A 492 -5.99 -5.66 0.64
C TYR A 492 -5.66 -4.18 0.87
N THR A 493 -5.99 -3.65 2.05
CA THR A 493 -5.74 -2.23 2.36
C THR A 493 -4.31 -1.95 2.79
N MET A 494 -3.54 -2.97 3.21
CA MET A 494 -2.12 -2.87 3.54
C MET A 494 -1.32 -2.14 2.45
N ARG A 495 -1.58 -2.45 1.17
CA ARG A 495 -0.87 -1.89 0.01
C ARG A 495 -1.11 -0.38 -0.22
N TYR A 496 -2.16 0.18 0.35
CA TYR A 496 -2.43 1.62 0.35
C TYR A 496 -1.90 2.28 1.62
N TYR A 497 -2.07 1.60 2.75
CA TYR A 497 -1.69 2.11 4.06
C TYR A 497 -0.19 2.44 4.16
N ILE A 498 0.69 1.63 3.61
CA ILE A 498 2.15 1.87 3.64
C ILE A 498 2.55 3.22 3.01
N TYR A 499 1.77 3.72 2.05
CA TYR A 499 2.01 5.02 1.40
C TYR A 499 1.54 6.23 2.23
N LEU A 500 0.97 6.01 3.42
CA LEU A 500 0.77 7.08 4.40
C LEU A 500 2.09 7.49 5.08
N LEU A 501 3.11 6.64 5.06
CA LEU A 501 4.39 6.85 5.74
C LEU A 501 5.06 8.20 5.42
N PRO A 502 5.17 8.67 4.17
CA PRO A 502 5.72 10.00 3.85
C PRO A 502 4.98 11.14 4.55
N TYR A 503 3.65 11.11 4.53
CA TYR A 503 2.82 12.15 5.15
C TYR A 503 2.89 12.12 6.67
N ALA A 504 2.85 10.92 7.24
CA ALA A 504 3.00 10.70 8.67
C ALA A 504 4.34 11.23 9.18
N SER A 505 5.42 10.96 8.44
CA SER A 505 6.76 11.43 8.76
C SER A 505 6.87 12.95 8.78
N PHE A 506 6.24 13.62 7.81
CA PHE A 506 6.15 15.08 7.80
C PHE A 506 5.42 15.61 9.03
N GLY A 507 4.22 15.09 9.33
CA GLY A 507 3.41 15.58 10.44
C GLY A 507 4.08 15.36 11.79
N LEU A 508 4.67 14.19 12.02
CA LEU A 508 5.41 13.89 13.24
C LEU A 508 6.67 14.75 13.38
N MET A 509 7.42 14.96 12.28
CA MET A 509 8.59 15.84 12.30
C MET A 509 8.21 17.29 12.58
N LEU A 510 7.09 17.77 12.03
CA LEU A 510 6.55 19.10 12.35
C LEU A 510 6.28 19.25 13.85
N LEU A 511 5.69 18.22 14.46
CA LEU A 511 5.42 18.20 15.91
C LEU A 511 6.72 18.18 16.72
N LEU A 512 7.71 17.35 16.35
CA LEU A 512 9.01 17.29 16.99
C LEU A 512 9.76 18.63 16.92
N ARG A 513 9.72 19.29 15.77
CA ARG A 513 10.36 20.61 15.61
C ARG A 513 9.71 21.68 16.49
N ARG A 514 8.38 21.64 16.65
CA ARG A 514 7.66 22.55 17.56
C ARG A 514 8.01 22.26 19.02
N ALA A 515 7.95 21.01 19.44
CA ALA A 515 8.30 20.61 20.81
C ALA A 515 9.75 20.98 21.16
N ALA A 516 10.68 20.77 20.22
CA ALA A 516 12.09 21.13 20.45
C ALA A 516 12.33 22.64 20.67
N ARG A 517 11.49 23.52 20.08
CA ARG A 517 11.57 24.98 20.28
C ARG A 517 11.05 25.43 21.66
N LEU A 518 10.17 24.64 22.28
CA LEU A 518 9.61 24.94 23.60
C LEU A 518 10.55 24.53 24.75
N LEU A 519 11.58 23.75 24.46
CA LEU A 519 12.54 23.26 25.44
C LEU A 519 13.82 24.14 25.42
N PRO A 520 14.48 24.39 26.56
CA PRO A 520 15.71 25.17 26.60
C PRO A 520 16.79 24.59 25.68
N ALA A 521 17.63 25.46 25.11
CA ALA A 521 18.72 25.08 24.22
C ALA A 521 19.65 24.05 24.90
N SER A 522 19.95 22.95 24.17
CA SER A 522 20.88 21.92 24.66
C SER A 522 22.30 22.52 24.67
N PRO A 523 23.08 22.41 25.75
CA PRO A 523 24.44 22.97 25.82
C PRO A 523 25.44 22.32 24.84
N LEU A 524 25.06 21.27 24.12
CA LEU A 524 25.92 20.54 23.19
C LEU A 524 25.98 21.09 21.74
N HIS A 525 25.22 22.13 21.41
CA HIS A 525 25.31 22.83 20.13
C HIS A 525 25.80 24.27 20.36
N GLY A 526 27.04 24.38 20.83
CA GLY A 526 27.80 25.60 20.72
C GLY A 526 28.09 25.89 19.24
N SER A 527 27.48 26.99 18.75
CA SER A 527 27.86 27.74 17.55
C SER A 527 27.99 26.98 16.22
N LYS A 528 26.92 27.05 15.46
CA LYS A 528 26.88 27.47 14.03
C LYS A 528 25.43 27.67 13.59
N THR A 529 24.73 28.60 14.21
CA THR A 529 23.58 29.24 13.56
C THR A 529 24.13 30.29 12.61
N LEU A 530 24.32 29.96 11.36
CA LEU A 530 24.34 30.95 10.29
C LEU A 530 22.96 31.64 10.28
N PRO A 531 22.90 32.99 10.38
CA PRO A 531 21.64 33.71 10.37
C PRO A 531 21.01 33.55 8.97
N LEU A 532 19.80 33.01 8.93
CA LEU A 532 18.93 32.91 7.77
C LEU A 532 18.28 34.27 7.46
N HIS A 533 19.09 35.34 7.35
CA HIS A 533 18.66 36.65 6.86
C HIS A 533 19.89 37.46 6.40
N SER A 534 20.26 37.29 5.12
CA SER A 534 20.94 38.38 4.38
C SER A 534 21.45 37.95 2.97
N SER A 535 20.76 37.11 2.24
CA SER A 535 21.09 36.84 0.82
C SER A 535 20.02 37.32 -0.18
N LEU A 536 19.16 38.25 0.21
CA LEU A 536 18.14 38.83 -0.69
C LEU A 536 18.24 40.35 -0.86
N SER A 537 19.42 40.96 -0.59
CA SER A 537 19.59 42.37 -0.90
C SER A 537 21.06 42.76 -1.09
N ARG A 538 21.73 42.23 -2.11
CA ARG A 538 22.94 42.83 -2.71
C ARG A 538 23.29 42.11 -4.02
N GLN A 539 22.58 42.45 -5.07
CA GLN A 539 23.06 42.42 -6.46
C GLN A 539 22.21 43.40 -7.28
N ASN A 540 22.51 44.65 -7.09
CA ASN A 540 22.33 45.71 -8.09
C ASN A 540 23.30 46.80 -7.71
N THR A 541 24.38 46.90 -8.42
CA THR A 541 25.18 48.04 -8.81
C THR A 541 26.61 47.62 -9.10
N ALA A 542 26.89 47.31 -10.34
CA ALA A 542 28.18 47.55 -10.96
C ALA A 542 27.98 47.47 -12.48
N GLN A 543 27.78 48.63 -13.09
CA GLN A 543 28.11 48.87 -14.50
C GLN A 543 29.64 48.77 -14.66
N PRO A 544 30.15 48.21 -15.68
CA PRO A 544 31.51 48.54 -16.15
C PRO A 544 31.42 49.65 -17.21
N GLU A 545 32.08 50.74 -16.85
CA GLU A 545 32.49 51.79 -17.82
C GLU A 545 33.37 51.19 -18.93
N GLY A 546 33.15 51.72 -20.11
CA GLY A 546 33.91 51.37 -21.27
C GLY A 546 35.37 51.86 -21.24
N LYS A 547 36.22 51.12 -21.90
CA LYS A 547 37.43 51.63 -22.53
C LYS A 547 37.55 51.05 -23.93
N THR A 548 37.45 51.96 -24.85
CA THR A 548 37.95 51.92 -26.24
C THR A 548 39.46 51.82 -26.27
N ASN A 549 39.95 51.20 -27.35
CA ASN A 549 41.24 51.28 -28.08
C ASN A 549 41.97 49.92 -28.00
N ASP A 550 42.36 49.33 -29.05
CA ASP A 550 42.71 49.52 -30.47
C ASP A 550 42.37 48.26 -31.26
#